data_130ec34a4bad9c4b7179330e997afd52
#
_entry.id   130ec34a4bad9c4b7179330e997afd52
#
_cell.length_a   1.000
_cell.length_b   1.000
_cell.length_c   1.000
_cell.angle_alpha   90.00
_cell.angle_beta   90.00
_cell.angle_gamma   90.00
#
_symmetry.space_group_name_H-M   'P 1'
#
loop_
_entity.id
_entity.type
_entity.pdbx_description
1 polymer ?
#
loop_
_entity_poly.entity_id
_entity_poly.type
_entity_poly.pdbx_seq_one_letter_code
_entity_poly.pdbx_strand_id
1 'polypeptide(L)'
;MRRTLAILAVLGASLSLAACTPGEPDAAPSASTTPLGCATEGEATAAVQTSGDFATKPVTVFPSPVSVDATERSVAIEGTGEEVAEGDTVLVDYTLYNGTSGAEFSASSYASGGRAAFEVDTDQYLAGLVKAVNCATVGSRVVAVVPPADAFGDAGQSQFGIAATDSIVMVIDVEQIVPTAADGEPQPPVDGLPTVALAEDGAPTVTIPSTDPPADLQLAVLKKGSGTTVADGDQLIVQYQGVVWGTGEVFDQSWGKPAPAAFGTGDVIEGFKEAVVGQTVGSQVLVTIPPSKGYGDQGNQNAGISGTDTLVFVVDILAIS
;
A
#
# COMPACT_ATOMS: atom_id res chain seq x y z
N MET A 1 -71.29 -26.27 -52.28
CA MET A 1 -71.21 -26.41 -53.75
C MET A 1 -69.75 -26.28 -54.21
N ARG A 2 -69.29 -27.28 -54.94
CA ARG A 2 -68.09 -27.35 -55.81
C ARG A 2 -66.73 -27.10 -55.10
N ARG A 3 -65.91 -28.13 -54.85
CA ARG A 3 -65.02 -28.93 -55.78
C ARG A 3 -63.97 -28.01 -56.39
N THR A 4 -62.69 -28.19 -56.31
CA THR A 4 -61.83 -29.32 -56.80
C THR A 4 -60.40 -29.14 -56.31
N LEU A 5 -59.76 -30.17 -55.83
CA LEU A 5 -58.60 -30.97 -56.36
C LEU A 5 -57.32 -30.16 -56.63
N ALA A 6 -56.30 -30.38 -55.86
CA ALA A 6 -55.23 -31.42 -55.92
C ALA A 6 -54.04 -30.92 -56.74
N ILE A 7 -52.85 -31.07 -56.24
CA ILE A 7 -51.72 -31.85 -56.76
C ILE A 7 -50.54 -31.82 -55.75
N LEU A 8 -50.00 -33.00 -55.45
CA LEU A 8 -48.78 -33.31 -54.75
C LEU A 8 -47.52 -32.72 -55.42
N ALA A 9 -46.56 -32.27 -54.66
CA ALA A 9 -45.16 -32.43 -55.02
C ALA A 9 -44.34 -32.62 -53.72
N VAL A 10 -43.83 -33.82 -53.58
CA VAL A 10 -42.83 -34.23 -52.56
C VAL A 10 -41.49 -33.68 -52.98
N LEU A 11 -40.82 -32.92 -52.14
CA LEU A 11 -39.35 -32.76 -52.20
C LEU A 11 -38.81 -32.71 -50.76
N GLY A 12 -37.90 -33.65 -50.53
CA GLY A 12 -37.25 -33.85 -49.25
C GLY A 12 -36.39 -32.69 -48.86
N ALA A 13 -36.49 -32.30 -47.59
CA ALA A 13 -35.57 -31.39 -46.93
C ALA A 13 -34.87 -32.17 -45.82
N SER A 14 -33.60 -32.36 -46.00
CA SER A 14 -32.64 -32.89 -45.05
C SER A 14 -32.60 -32.01 -43.80
N LEU A 15 -32.94 -32.59 -42.63
CA LEU A 15 -32.71 -31.98 -41.32
C LEU A 15 -31.20 -31.93 -41.07
N SER A 16 -30.61 -30.76 -41.15
CA SER A 16 -29.32 -30.46 -40.54
C SER A 16 -29.56 -30.07 -39.06
N LEU A 17 -29.16 -30.96 -38.14
CA LEU A 17 -29.05 -30.65 -36.74
C LEU A 17 -27.92 -29.62 -36.58
N ALA A 18 -28.28 -28.37 -36.32
CA ALA A 18 -27.33 -27.38 -35.78
C ALA A 18 -27.13 -27.69 -34.29
N ALA A 19 -25.98 -28.25 -33.98
CA ALA A 19 -25.51 -28.35 -32.59
C ALA A 19 -25.21 -26.94 -32.09
N CYS A 20 -26.02 -26.45 -31.14
CA CYS A 20 -25.67 -25.27 -30.33
C CYS A 20 -24.54 -25.68 -29.40
N THR A 21 -23.31 -25.28 -29.74
CA THR A 21 -22.22 -25.19 -28.74
C THR A 21 -22.56 -24.07 -27.78
N PRO A 22 -22.45 -24.30 -26.44
CA PRO A 22 -22.50 -23.21 -25.49
C PRO A 22 -21.31 -22.28 -25.79
N GLY A 23 -21.58 -21.03 -26.13
CA GLY A 23 -20.53 -20.01 -26.26
C GLY A 23 -19.77 -19.89 -24.94
N GLU A 24 -18.47 -20.08 -25.01
CA GLU A 24 -17.57 -19.63 -23.96
C GLU A 24 -17.86 -18.13 -23.71
N PRO A 25 -17.93 -17.67 -22.43
CA PRO A 25 -18.00 -16.26 -22.16
C PRO A 25 -16.72 -15.62 -22.74
N ASP A 26 -16.91 -14.68 -23.69
CA ASP A 26 -15.84 -13.81 -24.15
C ASP A 26 -15.13 -13.26 -22.90
N ALA A 27 -13.89 -13.68 -22.71
CA ALA A 27 -13.02 -13.05 -21.75
C ALA A 27 -12.95 -11.56 -22.13
N ALA A 28 -13.42 -10.71 -21.24
CA ALA A 28 -13.23 -9.28 -21.37
C ALA A 28 -11.73 -9.03 -21.69
N PRO A 29 -11.41 -8.14 -22.62
CA PRO A 29 -10.02 -7.85 -22.91
C PRO A 29 -9.38 -7.38 -21.60
N SER A 30 -8.38 -8.12 -21.12
CA SER A 30 -7.48 -7.65 -20.09
C SER A 30 -6.96 -6.29 -20.58
N ALA A 31 -7.23 -5.24 -19.82
CA ALA A 31 -6.62 -3.95 -20.08
C ALA A 31 -5.11 -4.20 -20.10
N SER A 32 -4.50 -4.06 -21.27
CA SER A 32 -3.04 -4.01 -21.37
C SER A 32 -2.63 -2.70 -20.71
N THR A 33 -2.28 -2.76 -19.43
CA THR A 33 -1.62 -1.65 -18.77
C THR A 33 -0.26 -1.49 -19.44
N THR A 34 -0.07 -0.40 -20.16
CA THR A 34 1.26 -0.02 -20.62
C THR A 34 2.08 0.25 -19.36
N PRO A 35 3.24 -0.39 -19.17
CA PRO A 35 4.06 -0.17 -17.99
C PRO A 35 4.34 1.32 -17.81
N LEU A 36 4.34 1.79 -16.59
CA LEU A 36 4.67 3.17 -16.25
C LEU A 36 6.12 3.43 -16.64
N GLY A 37 6.33 4.33 -17.62
CA GLY A 37 7.69 4.71 -18.05
C GLY A 37 8.37 5.57 -17.00
N CYS A 38 9.71 5.54 -16.98
CA CYS A 38 10.51 6.44 -16.15
C CYS A 38 10.41 7.88 -16.67
N ALA A 39 10.13 8.84 -15.80
CA ALA A 39 10.24 10.25 -16.16
C ALA A 39 11.72 10.62 -16.43
N THR A 40 11.96 11.48 -17.40
CA THR A 40 13.30 11.86 -17.83
C THR A 40 13.64 13.30 -17.43
N GLU A 41 14.94 13.61 -17.40
CA GLU A 41 15.42 14.96 -17.15
C GLU A 41 15.01 15.91 -18.29
N GLY A 42 14.72 17.16 -17.92
CA GLY A 42 14.39 18.23 -18.86
C GLY A 42 14.93 19.58 -18.41
N GLU A 43 14.64 20.61 -19.18
CA GLU A 43 15.15 21.97 -18.90
C GLU A 43 14.62 22.53 -17.58
N ALA A 44 13.38 22.18 -17.22
CA ALA A 44 12.76 22.66 -15.99
C ALA A 44 13.44 22.05 -14.75
N THR A 45 13.68 20.73 -14.75
CA THR A 45 14.36 20.05 -13.63
C THR A 45 15.83 20.45 -13.54
N ALA A 46 16.51 20.66 -14.67
CA ALA A 46 17.90 21.14 -14.71
C ALA A 46 18.06 22.56 -14.10
N ALA A 47 17.00 23.36 -14.10
CA ALA A 47 17.00 24.70 -13.51
C ALA A 47 16.72 24.70 -12.00
N VAL A 48 16.26 23.59 -11.42
CA VAL A 48 16.04 23.47 -9.98
C VAL A 48 17.34 23.10 -9.28
N GLN A 49 17.77 23.94 -8.35
CA GLN A 49 18.93 23.69 -7.51
C GLN A 49 18.46 23.29 -6.11
N THR A 50 18.96 22.18 -5.62
CA THR A 50 18.70 21.69 -4.27
C THR A 50 20.01 21.39 -3.55
N SER A 51 20.06 21.64 -2.24
CA SER A 51 21.23 21.39 -1.39
C SER A 51 20.78 20.91 -0.01
N GLY A 52 21.71 20.33 0.72
CA GLY A 52 21.49 19.64 2.00
C GLY A 52 21.70 18.13 1.86
N ASP A 53 22.00 17.49 2.97
CA ASP A 53 22.23 16.05 3.03
C ASP A 53 20.93 15.27 2.77
N PHE A 54 21.06 14.01 2.29
CA PHE A 54 19.94 13.07 2.18
C PHE A 54 19.22 12.93 3.53
N ALA A 55 17.91 12.70 3.51
CA ALA A 55 17.05 12.61 4.69
C ALA A 55 17.03 13.88 5.56
N THR A 56 17.38 15.03 5.00
CA THR A 56 17.23 16.34 5.65
C THR A 56 16.47 17.29 4.75
N LYS A 57 15.67 18.17 5.36
CA LYS A 57 14.88 19.13 4.58
C LYS A 57 15.78 19.95 3.66
N PRO A 58 15.59 19.88 2.34
CA PRO A 58 16.47 20.56 1.39
C PRO A 58 16.24 22.08 1.37
N VAL A 59 17.28 22.81 1.01
CA VAL A 59 17.14 24.20 0.52
C VAL A 59 17.01 24.12 -0.98
N THR A 60 15.89 24.60 -1.52
CA THR A 60 15.56 24.53 -2.93
C THR A 60 15.38 25.91 -3.53
N VAL A 61 15.98 26.15 -4.70
CA VAL A 61 15.89 27.40 -5.46
C VAL A 61 15.65 27.07 -6.93
N PHE A 62 14.67 27.72 -7.55
CA PHE A 62 14.36 27.57 -8.97
C PHE A 62 13.76 28.87 -9.52
N PRO A 63 13.87 29.10 -10.85
CA PRO A 63 13.21 30.23 -11.49
C PRO A 63 11.67 30.05 -11.43
N SER A 64 10.96 31.09 -11.01
CA SER A 64 9.49 31.11 -10.99
C SER A 64 8.99 32.23 -11.91
N PRO A 65 7.96 31.98 -12.75
CA PRO A 65 7.22 30.73 -12.88
C PRO A 65 8.01 29.65 -13.66
N VAL A 66 7.77 28.37 -13.30
CA VAL A 66 8.22 27.20 -14.05
C VAL A 66 7.00 26.40 -14.51
N SER A 67 7.02 25.90 -15.73
CA SER A 67 5.97 25.07 -16.31
C SER A 67 6.56 24.04 -17.27
N VAL A 68 5.87 22.89 -17.36
CA VAL A 68 6.20 21.77 -18.24
C VAL A 68 4.93 21.19 -18.84
N ASP A 69 5.04 20.51 -19.99
CA ASP A 69 3.92 19.81 -20.63
C ASP A 69 3.81 18.34 -20.18
N ALA A 70 4.89 17.77 -19.68
CA ALA A 70 4.97 16.42 -19.11
C ALA A 70 5.85 16.44 -17.87
N THR A 71 5.66 15.46 -16.97
CA THR A 71 6.50 15.34 -15.79
C THR A 71 7.95 15.11 -16.17
N GLU A 72 8.83 16.01 -15.74
CA GLU A 72 10.29 15.89 -15.82
C GLU A 72 10.85 15.44 -14.48
N ARG A 73 11.94 14.65 -14.48
CA ARG A 73 12.63 14.21 -13.26
C ARG A 73 14.13 14.22 -13.47
N SER A 74 14.87 14.73 -12.49
CA SER A 74 16.32 14.61 -12.37
C SER A 74 16.70 14.02 -11.01
N VAL A 75 17.93 13.51 -10.90
CA VAL A 75 18.49 12.97 -9.67
C VAL A 75 19.50 13.97 -9.12
N ALA A 76 19.23 14.50 -7.92
CA ALA A 76 20.10 15.45 -7.25
C ALA A 76 21.11 14.75 -6.32
N ILE A 77 20.74 13.63 -5.72
CA ILE A 77 21.62 12.75 -4.96
C ILE A 77 21.39 11.33 -5.47
N GLU A 78 22.43 10.64 -5.89
CA GLU A 78 22.35 9.26 -6.36
C GLU A 78 22.21 8.29 -5.17
N GLY A 79 21.21 7.43 -5.21
CA GLY A 79 21.05 6.30 -4.31
C GLY A 79 21.83 5.07 -4.77
N THR A 80 21.97 4.10 -3.89
CA THR A 80 22.66 2.82 -4.18
C THR A 80 21.85 1.59 -3.82
N GLY A 81 20.61 1.80 -3.38
CA GLY A 81 19.69 0.71 -3.01
C GLY A 81 18.97 0.11 -4.21
N GLU A 82 17.83 -0.49 -3.96
CA GLU A 82 16.95 -1.09 -4.97
C GLU A 82 16.24 -0.03 -5.78
N GLU A 83 15.93 -0.35 -7.05
CA GLU A 83 15.15 0.52 -7.93
C GLU A 83 13.65 0.35 -7.66
N VAL A 84 12.96 1.45 -7.50
CA VAL A 84 11.51 1.52 -7.27
C VAL A 84 10.76 1.15 -8.56
N ALA A 85 9.81 0.23 -8.43
CA ALA A 85 8.94 -0.24 -9.50
C ALA A 85 7.46 0.08 -9.23
N GLU A 86 6.65 -0.01 -10.29
CA GLU A 86 5.18 0.05 -10.18
C GLU A 86 4.66 -1.07 -9.26
N GLY A 87 3.78 -0.73 -8.33
CA GLY A 87 3.24 -1.61 -7.30
C GLY A 87 4.04 -1.65 -5.99
N ASP A 88 5.25 -1.09 -5.94
CA ASP A 88 5.98 -0.97 -4.69
C ASP A 88 5.30 0.02 -3.73
N THR A 89 5.31 -0.27 -2.45
CA THR A 89 5.03 0.72 -1.42
C THR A 89 6.35 1.38 -1.02
N VAL A 90 6.43 2.72 -1.12
CA VAL A 90 7.63 3.48 -0.79
C VAL A 90 7.43 4.37 0.41
N LEU A 91 8.50 4.53 1.21
CA LEU A 91 8.63 5.58 2.21
C LEU A 91 9.49 6.70 1.66
N VAL A 92 8.99 7.93 1.77
CA VAL A 92 9.68 9.11 1.29
C VAL A 92 9.62 10.26 2.28
N ASP A 93 10.67 11.07 2.28
CA ASP A 93 10.60 12.46 2.72
C ASP A 93 10.40 13.36 1.50
N TYR A 94 9.66 14.45 1.65
CA TYR A 94 9.32 15.31 0.53
C TYR A 94 9.19 16.78 0.91
N THR A 95 9.42 17.65 -0.07
CA THR A 95 9.06 19.08 -0.02
C THR A 95 8.45 19.49 -1.36
N LEU A 96 7.27 20.11 -1.31
CA LEU A 96 6.48 20.50 -2.48
C LEU A 96 6.35 22.02 -2.57
N TYR A 97 6.55 22.54 -3.79
CA TYR A 97 6.47 23.96 -4.09
C TYR A 97 5.49 24.23 -5.22
N ASN A 98 4.79 25.36 -5.14
CA ASN A 98 4.04 25.90 -6.26
C ASN A 98 5.02 26.44 -7.30
N GLY A 99 5.01 25.89 -8.51
CA GLY A 99 5.94 26.26 -9.58
C GLY A 99 5.77 27.68 -10.10
N THR A 100 4.57 28.27 -9.96
CA THR A 100 4.27 29.65 -10.40
C THR A 100 4.79 30.66 -9.39
N SER A 101 4.53 30.47 -8.10
CA SER A 101 4.91 31.43 -7.05
C SER A 101 6.26 31.15 -6.40
N GLY A 102 6.78 29.92 -6.51
CA GLY A 102 7.95 29.44 -5.78
C GLY A 102 7.69 29.15 -4.30
N ALA A 103 6.45 29.27 -3.82
CA ALA A 103 6.12 29.08 -2.43
C ALA A 103 6.05 27.59 -2.07
N GLU A 104 6.68 27.19 -0.95
CA GLU A 104 6.47 25.88 -0.32
C GLU A 104 5.03 25.79 0.21
N PHE A 105 4.34 24.67 -0.05
CA PHE A 105 2.99 24.46 0.46
C PHE A 105 2.82 23.16 1.25
N SER A 106 3.76 22.22 1.15
CA SER A 106 3.73 20.97 1.93
C SER A 106 5.14 20.39 2.06
N ALA A 107 5.42 19.77 3.19
CA ALA A 107 6.64 19.01 3.41
C ALA A 107 6.40 17.95 4.47
N SER A 108 7.15 16.83 4.41
CA SER A 108 7.31 15.90 5.52
C SER A 108 8.11 16.56 6.65
N SER A 109 8.16 15.92 7.80
CA SER A 109 8.94 16.45 8.93
C SER A 109 10.45 16.22 8.80
N TYR A 110 10.88 15.36 7.88
CA TYR A 110 12.26 14.88 7.78
C TYR A 110 12.78 14.27 9.09
N ALA A 111 11.87 13.62 9.81
CA ALA A 111 12.16 12.95 11.08
C ALA A 111 11.49 11.57 11.08
N SER A 112 12.02 10.67 11.89
CA SER A 112 11.37 9.39 12.14
C SER A 112 9.94 9.60 12.62
N GLY A 113 8.99 8.89 12.04
CA GLY A 113 7.55 9.06 12.33
C GLY A 113 6.87 10.21 11.57
N GLY A 114 7.50 10.74 10.52
CA GLY A 114 6.93 11.83 9.71
C GLY A 114 7.09 11.68 8.21
N ARG A 115 7.52 10.51 7.75
CA ARG A 115 7.63 10.15 6.34
C ARG A 115 6.26 9.84 5.74
N ALA A 116 6.12 10.04 4.45
CA ALA A 116 4.95 9.61 3.73
C ALA A 116 5.16 8.20 3.16
N ALA A 117 4.12 7.37 3.26
CA ALA A 117 4.07 6.07 2.61
C ALA A 117 3.01 6.10 1.51
N PHE A 118 3.32 5.58 0.33
CA PHE A 118 2.35 5.42 -0.75
C PHE A 118 2.77 4.31 -1.71
N GLU A 119 1.79 3.71 -2.36
CA GLU A 119 1.99 2.74 -3.43
C GLU A 119 2.29 3.46 -4.75
N VAL A 120 3.22 2.93 -5.53
CA VAL A 120 3.58 3.44 -6.85
C VAL A 120 2.49 3.02 -7.85
N ASP A 121 1.34 3.66 -7.74
CA ASP A 121 0.12 3.38 -8.51
C ASP A 121 -0.57 4.70 -8.88
N THR A 122 -0.68 4.98 -10.20
CA THR A 122 -1.31 6.20 -10.73
C THR A 122 -2.83 6.22 -10.60
N ASP A 123 -3.47 5.08 -10.33
CA ASP A 123 -4.91 5.00 -10.11
C ASP A 123 -5.28 5.47 -8.68
N GLN A 124 -4.32 5.42 -7.75
CA GLN A 124 -4.53 5.79 -6.35
C GLN A 124 -3.89 7.12 -5.94
N TYR A 125 -2.78 7.50 -6.58
CA TYR A 125 -1.99 8.68 -6.22
C TYR A 125 -1.80 9.63 -7.41
N LEU A 126 -1.38 10.86 -7.14
CA LEU A 126 -1.07 11.85 -8.18
C LEU A 126 -0.05 11.28 -9.16
N ALA A 127 -0.40 11.26 -10.45
CA ALA A 127 0.45 10.69 -11.47
C ALA A 127 1.87 11.28 -11.47
N GLY A 128 2.01 12.58 -11.19
CA GLY A 128 3.30 13.25 -11.09
C GLY A 128 4.15 12.77 -9.92
N LEU A 129 3.54 12.46 -8.77
CA LEU A 129 4.24 11.89 -7.61
C LEU A 129 4.75 10.49 -7.93
N VAL A 130 3.89 9.65 -8.50
CA VAL A 130 4.23 8.28 -8.91
C VAL A 130 5.36 8.30 -9.96
N LYS A 131 5.24 9.13 -10.99
CA LYS A 131 6.29 9.29 -12.03
C LYS A 131 7.61 9.83 -11.47
N ALA A 132 7.56 10.63 -10.40
CA ALA A 132 8.77 11.16 -9.76
C ALA A 132 9.59 10.07 -9.08
N VAL A 133 8.94 9.07 -8.46
CA VAL A 133 9.64 8.00 -7.71
C VAL A 133 9.84 6.72 -8.52
N ASN A 134 9.00 6.43 -9.51
CA ASN A 134 9.16 5.24 -10.36
C ASN A 134 10.54 5.24 -11.04
N CYS A 135 11.24 4.13 -11.04
CA CYS A 135 12.63 3.98 -11.47
C CYS A 135 13.66 4.85 -10.68
N ALA A 136 13.28 5.36 -9.51
CA ALA A 136 14.26 5.98 -8.62
C ALA A 136 14.94 4.91 -7.77
N THR A 137 16.19 5.12 -7.40
CA THR A 137 16.92 4.19 -6.54
C THR A 137 16.76 4.60 -5.08
N VAL A 138 16.51 3.66 -4.18
CA VAL A 138 16.49 3.92 -2.74
C VAL A 138 17.81 4.58 -2.30
N GLY A 139 17.69 5.62 -1.46
CA GLY A 139 18.80 6.49 -1.06
C GLY A 139 19.01 7.69 -1.99
N SER A 140 18.18 7.85 -3.04
CA SER A 140 18.27 9.00 -3.94
C SER A 140 17.39 10.16 -3.49
N ARG A 141 17.87 11.38 -3.79
CA ARG A 141 17.04 12.58 -3.85
C ARG A 141 16.68 12.87 -5.28
N VAL A 142 15.40 12.84 -5.60
CA VAL A 142 14.87 13.20 -6.91
C VAL A 142 14.24 14.58 -6.88
N VAL A 143 14.35 15.29 -7.99
CA VAL A 143 13.66 16.55 -8.25
C VAL A 143 12.72 16.30 -9.40
N ALA A 144 11.45 16.66 -9.25
CA ALA A 144 10.48 16.58 -10.34
C ALA A 144 9.78 17.93 -10.55
N VAL A 145 9.48 18.24 -11.80
CA VAL A 145 8.58 19.32 -12.20
C VAL A 145 7.39 18.66 -12.88
N VAL A 146 6.22 18.87 -12.30
CA VAL A 146 4.99 18.16 -12.62
C VAL A 146 3.98 19.12 -13.22
N PRO A 147 3.42 18.84 -14.41
CA PRO A 147 2.39 19.67 -15.01
C PRO A 147 1.06 19.55 -14.26
N PRO A 148 0.13 20.50 -14.42
CA PRO A 148 -1.22 20.42 -13.83
C PRO A 148 -1.93 19.10 -14.11
N ALA A 149 -1.81 18.55 -15.32
CA ALA A 149 -2.49 17.31 -15.72
C ALA A 149 -2.05 16.08 -14.90
N ASP A 150 -0.79 16.04 -14.45
CA ASP A 150 -0.24 14.97 -13.60
C ASP A 150 -0.35 15.30 -12.09
N ALA A 151 -0.91 16.48 -11.74
CA ALA A 151 -1.08 16.95 -10.37
C ALA A 151 -2.57 17.16 -10.05
N PHE A 152 -3.02 18.39 -9.86
CA PHE A 152 -4.39 18.69 -9.42
C PHE A 152 -5.36 19.02 -10.59
N GLY A 153 -4.90 18.93 -11.83
CA GLY A 153 -5.71 19.13 -13.03
C GLY A 153 -6.43 20.50 -13.08
N ASP A 154 -7.53 20.54 -13.81
CA ASP A 154 -8.34 21.75 -14.01
C ASP A 154 -9.01 22.29 -12.73
N ALA A 155 -9.05 21.49 -11.65
CA ALA A 155 -9.60 21.93 -10.37
C ALA A 155 -8.60 22.76 -9.55
N GLY A 156 -7.30 22.54 -9.72
CA GLY A 156 -6.27 23.03 -8.81
C GLY A 156 -6.50 22.54 -7.38
N GLN A 157 -5.87 23.18 -6.40
CA GLN A 157 -6.06 22.87 -4.98
C GLN A 157 -5.99 24.15 -4.16
N SER A 158 -7.14 24.80 -3.99
CA SER A 158 -7.24 26.12 -3.34
C SER A 158 -6.78 26.11 -1.89
N GLN A 159 -6.90 25.00 -1.16
CA GLN A 159 -6.44 24.86 0.21
C GLN A 159 -4.92 25.06 0.32
N PHE A 160 -4.18 24.68 -0.73
CA PHE A 160 -2.72 24.85 -0.82
C PHE A 160 -2.31 26.04 -1.69
N GLY A 161 -3.26 26.84 -2.16
CA GLY A 161 -2.98 27.97 -3.04
C GLY A 161 -2.51 27.57 -4.44
N ILE A 162 -2.93 26.40 -4.93
CA ILE A 162 -2.57 25.87 -6.25
C ILE A 162 -3.71 26.16 -7.23
N ALA A 163 -3.41 26.94 -8.26
CA ALA A 163 -4.34 27.18 -9.36
C ALA A 163 -4.32 26.04 -10.39
N ALA A 164 -5.35 25.96 -11.24
CA ALA A 164 -5.48 24.95 -12.29
C ALA A 164 -4.32 24.94 -13.32
N THR A 165 -3.59 26.03 -13.41
CA THR A 165 -2.47 26.20 -14.35
C THR A 165 -1.09 26.04 -13.71
N ASP A 166 -1.03 25.82 -12.40
CA ASP A 166 0.24 25.79 -11.68
C ASP A 166 0.90 24.40 -11.81
N SER A 167 2.15 24.37 -12.24
CA SER A 167 3.01 23.21 -12.09
C SER A 167 3.47 23.07 -10.64
N ILE A 168 3.83 21.86 -10.24
CA ILE A 168 4.37 21.56 -8.92
C ILE A 168 5.85 21.20 -9.05
N VAL A 169 6.69 21.79 -8.20
CA VAL A 169 8.08 21.34 -8.04
C VAL A 169 8.13 20.46 -6.79
N MET A 170 8.64 19.25 -6.97
CA MET A 170 8.77 18.24 -5.92
C MET A 170 10.24 17.92 -5.68
N VAL A 171 10.66 17.92 -4.44
CA VAL A 171 11.95 17.35 -4.00
C VAL A 171 11.61 16.19 -3.08
N ILE A 172 12.07 14.99 -3.46
CA ILE A 172 11.68 13.75 -2.79
C ILE A 172 12.93 12.94 -2.48
N ASP A 173 13.09 12.55 -1.21
CA ASP A 173 14.07 11.58 -0.77
C ASP A 173 13.41 10.21 -0.72
N VAL A 174 13.88 9.27 -1.51
CA VAL A 174 13.38 7.90 -1.55
C VAL A 174 14.10 7.09 -0.47
N GLU A 175 13.44 6.90 0.67
CA GLU A 175 14.06 6.33 1.86
C GLU A 175 14.11 4.80 1.83
N GLN A 176 13.01 4.19 1.41
CA GLN A 176 12.86 2.74 1.49
C GLN A 176 11.74 2.25 0.57
N ILE A 177 11.89 1.06 0.00
CA ILE A 177 10.80 0.21 -0.46
C ILE A 177 10.35 -0.62 0.74
N VAL A 178 9.06 -0.56 1.07
CA VAL A 178 8.48 -1.33 2.17
C VAL A 178 8.35 -2.78 1.75
N PRO A 179 8.92 -3.74 2.49
CA PRO A 179 8.77 -5.16 2.18
C PRO A 179 7.29 -5.59 2.21
N THR A 180 6.93 -6.58 1.41
CA THR A 180 5.56 -7.13 1.39
C THR A 180 5.26 -8.04 2.59
N ALA A 181 6.28 -8.57 3.25
CA ALA A 181 6.18 -9.43 4.43
C ALA A 181 7.41 -9.27 5.33
N ALA A 182 7.31 -9.67 6.59
CA ALA A 182 8.45 -9.70 7.51
C ALA A 182 9.52 -10.69 7.06
N ASP A 183 10.77 -10.25 7.06
CA ASP A 183 11.95 -10.93 6.55
C ASP A 183 12.94 -11.41 7.66
N GLY A 184 12.57 -11.18 8.92
CA GLY A 184 13.41 -11.53 10.08
C GLY A 184 13.70 -13.02 10.21
N GLU A 185 14.68 -13.36 11.07
CA GLU A 185 15.08 -14.74 11.31
C GLU A 185 13.98 -15.54 12.03
N PRO A 186 13.59 -16.74 11.52
CA PRO A 186 12.60 -17.59 12.15
C PRO A 186 12.93 -17.93 13.60
N GLN A 187 11.94 -17.91 14.48
CA GLN A 187 12.07 -18.25 15.88
C GLN A 187 11.33 -19.55 16.19
N PRO A 188 11.75 -20.28 17.25
CA PRO A 188 11.05 -21.49 17.67
C PRO A 188 9.59 -21.21 18.05
N PRO A 189 8.64 -22.13 17.75
CA PRO A 189 7.27 -21.98 18.16
C PRO A 189 7.15 -22.00 19.69
N VAL A 190 6.10 -21.36 20.21
CA VAL A 190 5.77 -21.35 21.65
C VAL A 190 4.61 -22.31 21.89
N ASP A 191 4.83 -23.30 22.79
CA ASP A 191 3.83 -24.30 23.11
C ASP A 191 2.56 -23.68 23.69
N GLY A 192 1.38 -24.19 23.26
CA GLY A 192 0.07 -23.74 23.75
C GLY A 192 -0.48 -22.54 23.03
N LEU A 193 0.29 -21.87 22.16
CA LEU A 193 -0.20 -20.81 21.30
C LEU A 193 -0.66 -21.34 19.93
N PRO A 194 -1.46 -20.55 19.16
CA PRO A 194 -1.81 -20.90 17.80
C PRO A 194 -0.58 -21.12 16.92
N THR A 195 -0.69 -22.04 15.97
CA THR A 195 0.34 -22.25 14.96
C THR A 195 0.04 -21.44 13.71
N VAL A 196 1.09 -20.98 13.04
CA VAL A 196 1.01 -20.15 11.84
C VAL A 196 1.74 -20.84 10.70
N ALA A 197 1.04 -21.06 9.58
CA ALA A 197 1.64 -21.46 8.32
C ALA A 197 1.59 -20.25 7.37
N LEU A 198 2.68 -20.00 6.65
CA LEU A 198 2.79 -18.89 5.71
C LEU A 198 2.62 -19.39 4.27
N ALA A 199 1.85 -18.68 3.47
CA ALA A 199 1.79 -18.85 2.02
C ALA A 199 3.07 -18.30 1.37
N GLU A 200 3.20 -18.45 0.07
CA GLU A 200 4.38 -17.99 -0.69
C GLU A 200 4.55 -16.46 -0.65
N ASP A 201 3.44 -15.73 -0.63
CA ASP A 201 3.40 -14.27 -0.47
C ASP A 201 3.57 -13.79 0.97
N GLY A 202 3.68 -14.70 1.94
CA GLY A 202 3.81 -14.41 3.36
C GLY A 202 2.48 -14.37 4.12
N ALA A 203 1.33 -14.47 3.46
CA ALA A 203 0.03 -14.44 4.11
C ALA A 203 -0.12 -15.58 5.13
N PRO A 204 -0.53 -15.30 6.39
CA PRO A 204 -0.62 -16.30 7.42
C PRO A 204 -1.91 -17.11 7.35
N THR A 205 -1.82 -18.38 7.70
CA THR A 205 -2.96 -19.23 8.06
C THR A 205 -2.80 -19.61 9.51
N VAL A 206 -3.70 -19.13 10.37
CA VAL A 206 -3.68 -19.36 11.81
C VAL A 206 -4.49 -20.60 12.15
N THR A 207 -3.89 -21.54 12.90
CA THR A 207 -4.60 -22.72 13.44
C THR A 207 -4.68 -22.59 14.96
N ILE A 208 -5.91 -22.45 15.46
CA ILE A 208 -6.21 -22.32 16.89
C ILE A 208 -6.14 -23.71 17.55
N PRO A 209 -5.45 -23.88 18.71
CA PRO A 209 -5.46 -25.12 19.45
C PRO A 209 -6.85 -25.38 20.07
N SER A 210 -7.15 -26.65 20.37
CA SER A 210 -8.44 -27.06 20.97
C SER A 210 -8.56 -26.77 22.48
N THR A 211 -7.61 -26.04 23.04
CA THR A 211 -7.60 -25.60 24.45
C THR A 211 -8.37 -24.29 24.62
N ASP A 212 -8.77 -24.00 25.87
CA ASP A 212 -9.28 -22.67 26.20
C ASP A 212 -8.23 -21.58 25.92
N PRO A 213 -8.67 -20.36 25.59
CA PRO A 213 -7.76 -19.25 25.37
C PRO A 213 -7.02 -18.87 26.67
N PRO A 214 -5.78 -18.37 26.57
CA PRO A 214 -5.06 -17.83 27.72
C PRO A 214 -5.85 -16.69 28.39
N ALA A 215 -5.84 -16.66 29.73
CA ALA A 215 -6.49 -15.59 30.49
C ALA A 215 -5.75 -14.25 30.38
N ASP A 216 -4.43 -14.31 30.20
CA ASP A 216 -3.55 -13.16 30.03
C ASP A 216 -3.04 -13.07 28.59
N LEU A 217 -2.65 -11.86 28.19
CA LEU A 217 -1.98 -11.64 26.91
C LEU A 217 -0.73 -12.52 26.81
N GLN A 218 -0.61 -13.25 25.70
CA GLN A 218 0.58 -14.02 25.36
C GLN A 218 1.13 -13.53 24.02
N LEU A 219 2.46 -13.40 23.95
CA LEU A 219 3.19 -12.93 22.77
C LEU A 219 4.26 -13.96 22.37
N ALA A 220 4.29 -14.29 21.11
CA ALA A 220 5.38 -15.05 20.49
C ALA A 220 5.98 -14.26 19.33
N VAL A 221 7.30 -14.18 19.28
CA VAL A 221 8.02 -13.70 18.12
C VAL A 221 8.22 -14.88 17.18
N LEU A 222 7.60 -14.83 15.99
CA LEU A 222 7.70 -15.88 14.97
C LEU A 222 8.91 -15.66 14.05
N LYS A 223 9.21 -14.39 13.76
CA LYS A 223 10.43 -13.97 13.06
C LYS A 223 11.02 -12.78 13.82
N LYS A 224 12.33 -12.73 13.99
CA LYS A 224 13.02 -11.63 14.66
C LYS A 224 13.72 -10.75 13.64
N GLY A 225 13.20 -9.56 13.43
CA GLY A 225 13.81 -8.55 12.57
C GLY A 225 15.05 -7.89 13.19
N SER A 226 15.83 -7.25 12.35
CA SER A 226 17.06 -6.54 12.74
C SER A 226 16.98 -5.02 12.55
N GLY A 227 15.80 -4.51 12.12
CA GLY A 227 15.61 -3.09 11.86
C GLY A 227 15.42 -2.25 13.13
N THR A 228 14.93 -1.04 12.98
CA THR A 228 14.67 -0.08 14.06
C THR A 228 13.67 -0.66 15.05
N THR A 229 13.89 -0.39 16.34
CA THR A 229 12.96 -0.80 17.41
C THR A 229 11.77 0.15 17.44
N VAL A 230 10.57 -0.42 17.46
CA VAL A 230 9.31 0.31 17.57
C VAL A 230 9.20 0.97 18.95
N ALA A 231 8.99 2.28 18.97
CA ALA A 231 8.71 3.04 20.16
C ALA A 231 7.20 3.33 20.32
N ASP A 232 6.81 3.71 21.52
CA ASP A 232 5.46 4.22 21.77
C ASP A 232 5.28 5.58 21.07
N GLY A 233 4.22 5.72 20.29
CA GLY A 233 3.91 6.90 19.46
C GLY A 233 4.34 6.76 18.00
N ASP A 234 5.10 5.72 17.63
CA ASP A 234 5.49 5.50 16.24
C ASP A 234 4.29 5.21 15.34
N GLN A 235 4.41 5.67 14.08
CA GLN A 235 3.55 5.28 12.98
C GLN A 235 4.14 4.06 12.30
N LEU A 236 3.36 2.98 12.22
CA LEU A 236 3.80 1.70 11.68
C LEU A 236 3.16 1.41 10.33
N ILE A 237 3.92 0.75 9.48
CA ILE A 237 3.42 0.05 8.29
C ILE A 237 3.54 -1.44 8.57
N VAL A 238 2.41 -2.16 8.46
CA VAL A 238 2.33 -3.58 8.81
C VAL A 238 1.48 -4.37 7.83
N GLN A 239 1.77 -5.65 7.71
CA GLN A 239 0.76 -6.65 7.32
C GLN A 239 0.22 -7.31 8.57
N TYR A 240 -1.07 -7.60 8.61
CA TYR A 240 -1.68 -8.29 9.75
C TYR A 240 -2.86 -9.16 9.36
N GLN A 241 -3.15 -10.14 10.22
CA GLN A 241 -4.39 -10.90 10.22
C GLN A 241 -4.90 -11.02 11.65
N GLY A 242 -6.19 -10.71 11.85
CA GLY A 242 -6.90 -10.85 13.11
C GLY A 242 -7.91 -12.00 13.06
N VAL A 243 -7.86 -12.90 14.04
CA VAL A 243 -8.69 -14.11 14.13
C VAL A 243 -9.37 -14.16 15.50
N VAL A 244 -10.63 -14.58 15.55
CA VAL A 244 -11.34 -14.86 16.81
C VAL A 244 -10.94 -16.25 17.32
N TRP A 245 -10.40 -16.36 18.54
CA TRP A 245 -9.95 -17.65 19.11
C TRP A 245 -11.06 -18.70 19.12
N GLY A 246 -12.28 -18.33 19.56
CA GLY A 246 -13.39 -19.27 19.75
C GLY A 246 -13.94 -19.89 18.47
N THR A 247 -13.85 -19.18 17.34
CA THR A 247 -14.39 -19.62 16.05
C THR A 247 -13.33 -19.97 15.02
N GLY A 248 -12.13 -19.42 15.16
CA GLY A 248 -11.06 -19.49 14.15
C GLY A 248 -11.36 -18.64 12.92
N GLU A 249 -12.38 -17.77 12.94
CA GLU A 249 -12.74 -16.91 11.83
C GLU A 249 -11.85 -15.67 11.78
N VAL A 250 -11.40 -15.32 10.58
CA VAL A 250 -10.69 -14.05 10.30
C VAL A 250 -11.72 -12.93 10.31
N PHE A 251 -11.56 -11.96 11.20
CA PHE A 251 -12.44 -10.80 11.29
C PHE A 251 -11.89 -9.56 10.57
N ASP A 252 -10.57 -9.46 10.45
CA ASP A 252 -9.92 -8.38 9.69
C ASP A 252 -8.49 -8.79 9.29
N GLN A 253 -8.03 -8.25 8.16
CA GLN A 253 -6.66 -8.45 7.67
C GLN A 253 -6.28 -7.39 6.64
N SER A 254 -4.99 -7.14 6.49
CA SER A 254 -4.44 -6.33 5.40
C SER A 254 -4.04 -7.17 4.18
N TRP A 255 -3.78 -8.46 4.36
CA TRP A 255 -3.43 -9.38 3.27
C TRP A 255 -4.50 -9.41 2.18
N GLY A 256 -4.08 -9.34 0.91
CA GLY A 256 -4.98 -9.26 -0.24
C GLY A 256 -5.57 -7.86 -0.50
N LYS A 257 -5.19 -6.85 0.30
CA LYS A 257 -5.45 -5.44 -0.02
C LYS A 257 -4.30 -4.87 -0.84
N PRO A 258 -4.52 -3.79 -1.61
CA PRO A 258 -3.48 -3.22 -2.47
C PRO A 258 -2.22 -2.81 -1.70
N ALA A 259 -2.37 -2.19 -0.54
CA ALA A 259 -1.25 -1.73 0.29
C ALA A 259 -1.29 -2.31 1.71
N PRO A 260 -0.14 -2.39 2.40
CA PRO A 260 -0.06 -2.65 3.83
C PRO A 260 -0.87 -1.63 4.65
N ALA A 261 -1.25 -2.00 5.86
CA ALA A 261 -1.94 -1.09 6.77
C ALA A 261 -0.94 -0.13 7.44
N ALA A 262 -1.39 1.12 7.63
CA ALA A 262 -0.65 2.12 8.39
C ALA A 262 -1.47 2.57 9.60
N PHE A 263 -0.85 2.61 10.78
CA PHE A 263 -1.49 3.12 12.00
C PHE A 263 -0.47 3.53 13.06
N GLY A 264 -0.86 4.46 13.93
CA GLY A 264 -0.09 4.81 15.11
C GLY A 264 -0.23 3.75 16.22
N THR A 265 0.84 3.53 16.98
CA THR A 265 0.78 2.61 18.14
C THR A 265 -0.20 3.08 19.19
N GLY A 266 -0.61 4.35 19.18
CA GLY A 266 -1.64 4.92 20.05
C GLY A 266 -3.09 4.76 19.54
N ASP A 267 -3.30 4.35 18.29
CA ASP A 267 -4.60 4.30 17.63
C ASP A 267 -5.21 2.89 17.60
N VAL A 268 -4.53 1.90 18.18
CA VAL A 268 -4.91 0.50 18.21
C VAL A 268 -5.31 0.03 19.61
N ILE A 269 -5.94 -1.15 19.72
CA ILE A 269 -6.27 -1.74 21.02
C ILE A 269 -5.00 -2.02 21.84
N GLU A 270 -5.12 -1.96 23.18
CA GLU A 270 -3.99 -2.05 24.11
C GLU A 270 -3.12 -3.28 23.86
N GLY A 271 -3.73 -4.45 23.67
CA GLY A 271 -2.99 -5.68 23.43
C GLY A 271 -2.22 -5.70 22.11
N PHE A 272 -2.71 -5.03 21.08
CA PHE A 272 -1.97 -4.88 19.81
C PHE A 272 -0.75 -3.97 19.99
N LYS A 273 -0.93 -2.83 20.67
CA LYS A 273 0.17 -1.94 21.04
C LYS A 273 1.26 -2.68 21.82
N GLU A 274 0.88 -3.43 22.86
CA GLU A 274 1.84 -4.23 23.65
C GLU A 274 2.59 -5.29 22.83
N ALA A 275 1.96 -5.80 21.77
CA ALA A 275 2.58 -6.78 20.88
C ALA A 275 3.68 -6.18 20.00
N VAL A 276 3.53 -4.92 19.56
CA VAL A 276 4.44 -4.32 18.57
C VAL A 276 5.49 -3.39 19.19
N VAL A 277 5.17 -2.67 20.27
CA VAL A 277 6.14 -1.78 20.94
C VAL A 277 7.28 -2.61 21.55
N GLY A 278 8.52 -2.20 21.28
CA GLY A 278 9.74 -2.91 21.67
C GLY A 278 10.16 -4.01 20.71
N GLN A 279 9.37 -4.35 19.70
CA GLN A 279 9.80 -5.22 18.60
C GLN A 279 10.64 -4.42 17.59
N THR A 280 11.30 -5.13 16.68
CA THR A 280 12.10 -4.52 15.61
C THR A 280 11.40 -4.66 14.27
N VAL A 281 11.54 -3.67 13.40
CA VAL A 281 11.16 -3.76 11.98
C VAL A 281 11.75 -5.03 11.36
N GLY A 282 10.99 -5.72 10.52
CA GLY A 282 11.27 -7.04 9.97
C GLY A 282 10.79 -8.19 10.86
N SER A 283 10.26 -7.92 12.06
CA SER A 283 9.69 -8.96 12.93
C SER A 283 8.28 -9.36 12.52
N GLN A 284 7.98 -10.66 12.71
CA GLN A 284 6.61 -11.18 12.71
C GLN A 284 6.28 -11.64 14.13
N VAL A 285 5.17 -11.16 14.65
CA VAL A 285 4.68 -11.53 15.99
C VAL A 285 3.31 -12.18 15.93
N LEU A 286 3.08 -13.13 16.82
CA LEU A 286 1.76 -13.68 17.13
C LEU A 286 1.40 -13.25 18.55
N VAL A 287 0.21 -12.68 18.71
CA VAL A 287 -0.29 -12.27 20.02
C VAL A 287 -1.70 -12.80 20.25
N THR A 288 -1.97 -13.29 21.46
CA THR A 288 -3.32 -13.60 21.96
C THR A 288 -3.74 -12.51 22.94
N ILE A 289 -4.87 -11.88 22.66
CA ILE A 289 -5.34 -10.69 23.37
C ILE A 289 -6.66 -11.01 24.06
N PRO A 290 -6.71 -11.06 25.40
CA PRO A 290 -7.96 -11.26 26.13
C PRO A 290 -8.89 -10.05 25.97
N PRO A 291 -10.21 -10.19 26.19
CA PRO A 291 -11.18 -9.11 26.03
C PRO A 291 -10.80 -7.82 26.74
N SER A 292 -10.22 -7.92 27.95
CA SER A 292 -9.81 -6.75 28.76
C SER A 292 -8.74 -5.87 28.12
N LYS A 293 -7.94 -6.42 27.21
CA LYS A 293 -6.91 -5.69 26.42
C LYS A 293 -7.30 -5.53 24.95
N GLY A 294 -8.48 -6.02 24.56
CA GLY A 294 -9.09 -5.90 23.24
C GLY A 294 -10.21 -4.87 23.27
N TYR A 295 -11.41 -5.32 22.90
CA TYR A 295 -12.61 -4.45 22.83
C TYR A 295 -13.45 -4.44 24.11
N GLY A 296 -12.98 -5.07 25.21
CA GLY A 296 -13.69 -5.12 26.49
C GLY A 296 -15.07 -5.76 26.38
N ASP A 297 -15.92 -5.56 27.41
CA ASP A 297 -17.27 -6.14 27.51
C ASP A 297 -18.21 -5.68 26.37
N GLN A 298 -17.89 -4.60 25.67
CA GLN A 298 -18.70 -4.09 24.55
C GLN A 298 -18.47 -4.90 23.27
N GLY A 299 -17.30 -5.47 23.09
CA GLY A 299 -16.88 -6.07 21.83
C GLY A 299 -16.79 -5.05 20.68
N ASN A 300 -16.79 -5.55 19.44
CA ASN A 300 -16.89 -4.76 18.22
C ASN A 300 -17.89 -5.43 17.26
N GLN A 301 -19.14 -4.98 17.30
CA GLN A 301 -20.22 -5.56 16.49
C GLN A 301 -19.99 -5.44 14.98
N ASN A 302 -19.30 -4.36 14.53
CA ASN A 302 -19.01 -4.16 13.11
C ASN A 302 -18.00 -5.20 12.58
N ALA A 303 -17.12 -5.69 13.45
CA ALA A 303 -16.17 -6.75 13.15
C ALA A 303 -16.64 -8.16 13.60
N GLY A 304 -17.89 -8.29 14.10
CA GLY A 304 -18.42 -9.57 14.58
C GLY A 304 -17.78 -10.06 15.89
N ILE A 305 -17.15 -9.17 16.68
CA ILE A 305 -16.43 -9.50 17.91
C ILE A 305 -17.35 -9.25 19.10
N SER A 306 -17.56 -10.29 19.94
CA SER A 306 -18.30 -10.20 21.21
C SER A 306 -17.42 -9.70 22.35
N GLY A 307 -18.04 -9.25 23.46
CA GLY A 307 -17.32 -8.78 24.65
C GLY A 307 -16.56 -9.87 25.43
N THR A 308 -16.68 -11.13 25.02
CA THR A 308 -15.98 -12.27 25.64
C THR A 308 -14.91 -12.89 24.75
N ASP A 309 -14.74 -12.39 23.53
CA ASP A 309 -13.85 -12.99 22.55
C ASP A 309 -12.39 -12.63 22.83
N THR A 310 -11.56 -13.66 22.91
CA THR A 310 -10.10 -13.55 22.83
C THR A 310 -9.71 -13.46 21.37
N LEU A 311 -8.86 -12.50 21.04
CA LEU A 311 -8.38 -12.23 19.68
C LEU A 311 -6.97 -12.79 19.50
N VAL A 312 -6.70 -13.22 18.30
CA VAL A 312 -5.35 -13.63 17.86
C VAL A 312 -4.95 -12.73 16.71
N PHE A 313 -3.78 -12.13 16.80
CA PHE A 313 -3.19 -11.41 15.66
C PHE A 313 -1.85 -12.00 15.27
N VAL A 314 -1.63 -12.08 13.97
CA VAL A 314 -0.30 -12.22 13.36
C VAL A 314 0.03 -10.89 12.71
N VAL A 315 1.17 -10.30 13.06
CA VAL A 315 1.57 -8.96 12.62
C VAL A 315 2.99 -8.98 12.10
N ASP A 316 3.18 -8.57 10.86
CA ASP A 316 4.45 -8.32 10.22
C ASP A 316 4.77 -6.82 10.35
N ILE A 317 5.83 -6.46 11.04
CA ILE A 317 6.24 -5.07 11.23
C ILE A 317 7.20 -4.72 10.09
N LEU A 318 6.72 -3.96 9.09
CA LEU A 318 7.41 -3.74 7.84
C LEU A 318 8.27 -2.47 7.84
N ALA A 319 7.74 -1.39 8.43
CA ALA A 319 8.45 -0.11 8.50
C ALA A 319 7.89 0.79 9.62
N ILE A 320 8.65 1.85 9.94
CA ILE A 320 8.24 3.02 10.73
C ILE A 320 8.25 4.21 9.77
N SER A 321 7.07 4.83 9.58
CA SER A 321 6.91 5.95 8.65
C SER A 321 7.16 7.30 9.29
#